data_f32d47234d430b84515156fa4456b53b
#
_entry.id   f32d47234d430b84515156fa4456b53b
#
_cell.length_a   1.000
_cell.length_b   1.000
_cell.length_c   1.000
_cell.angle_alpha   90.00
_cell.angle_beta   90.00
_cell.angle_gamma   90.00
#
_symmetry.space_group_name_H-M   'P 1'
#
loop_
_entity.id
_entity.type
_entity.pdbx_description
1 polymer ?
#
loop_
_entity_poly.entity_id
_entity_poly.type
_entity_poly.pdbx_seq_one_letter_code
_entity_poly.pdbx_strand_id
1 'polypeptide(L)'
;MRYRRGSLMFAVITAVVLALTFVGCSMAYGGLSAEQSEQMDAAERGALDPLTPDEESAAERIARSDKRVKEIFGEREVRLVSATPVLIKQGESLEKIDVHQRVVEVVLFRPEPEVGARVLVNLAQNSVANVERLDSRQVPFTPDDLNDAFQLALRDPQVQKALGSEAQSFHVQGQRNMPPAAASENVVSGLPIRSSDPKDPCSKHRCLQLFFRRGTDFLSEPVVTVDLTAKHVSVERRKSK
;
A
#
# COMPACT_ATOMS: atom_id res chain seq x y z
N MET A 1 -5.60 82.99 -23.60
CA MET A 1 -5.31 81.97 -22.58
C MET A 1 -6.52 81.05 -22.39
N ARG A 2 -6.69 80.11 -23.25
CA ARG A 2 -7.71 79.06 -23.18
C ARG A 2 -7.06 77.79 -23.72
N TYR A 3 -6.79 76.78 -22.91
CA TYR A 3 -6.57 75.41 -23.25
C TYR A 3 -5.80 74.76 -22.08
N ARG A 4 -6.49 74.13 -21.14
CA ARG A 4 -5.92 73.16 -20.21
C ARG A 4 -6.94 72.41 -19.33
N ARG A 5 -8.19 72.24 -19.77
CA ARG A 5 -9.19 71.50 -18.98
C ARG A 5 -9.70 70.21 -19.63
N GLY A 6 -9.25 69.91 -20.85
CA GLY A 6 -9.71 68.71 -21.56
C GLY A 6 -8.86 67.41 -21.35
N SER A 7 -7.62 67.57 -20.88
CA SER A 7 -6.69 66.45 -20.84
C SER A 7 -6.76 65.56 -19.57
N LEU A 8 -7.34 66.09 -18.49
CA LEU A 8 -7.46 65.37 -17.22
C LEU A 8 -8.65 64.40 -17.18
N MET A 9 -9.72 64.72 -17.91
CA MET A 9 -10.90 63.81 -17.93
C MET A 9 -10.71 62.56 -18.75
N PHE A 10 -9.90 62.61 -19.81
CA PHE A 10 -9.60 61.43 -20.61
C PHE A 10 -8.67 60.44 -19.90
N ALA A 11 -7.76 60.93 -19.07
CA ALA A 11 -6.84 60.07 -18.30
C ALA A 11 -7.56 59.28 -17.19
N VAL A 12 -8.60 59.87 -16.57
CA VAL A 12 -9.37 59.19 -15.50
C VAL A 12 -10.30 58.11 -16.07
N ILE A 13 -10.90 58.35 -17.23
CA ILE A 13 -11.79 57.35 -17.88
C ILE A 13 -11.00 56.13 -18.38
N THR A 14 -9.78 56.35 -18.91
CA THR A 14 -8.93 55.25 -19.40
C THR A 14 -8.42 54.37 -18.23
N ALA A 15 -8.15 54.98 -17.07
CA ALA A 15 -7.72 54.25 -15.88
C ALA A 15 -8.84 53.38 -15.26
N VAL A 16 -10.08 53.88 -15.29
CA VAL A 16 -11.25 53.16 -14.76
C VAL A 16 -11.63 51.97 -15.68
N VAL A 17 -11.52 52.14 -17.00
CA VAL A 17 -11.82 51.06 -17.96
C VAL A 17 -10.73 49.95 -17.88
N LEU A 18 -9.46 50.31 -17.67
CA LEU A 18 -8.39 49.28 -17.48
C LEU A 18 -8.53 48.53 -16.14
N ALA A 19 -8.99 49.20 -15.08
CA ALA A 19 -9.21 48.56 -13.78
C ALA A 19 -10.39 47.56 -13.80
N LEU A 20 -11.44 47.85 -14.57
CA LEU A 20 -12.60 47.00 -14.72
C LEU A 20 -12.32 45.75 -15.60
N THR A 21 -11.40 45.87 -16.54
CA THR A 21 -10.98 44.70 -17.37
C THR A 21 -10.06 43.73 -16.62
N PHE A 22 -9.28 44.20 -15.63
CA PHE A 22 -8.44 43.34 -14.80
C PHE A 22 -9.21 42.59 -13.70
N VAL A 23 -10.31 43.13 -13.19
CA VAL A 23 -11.16 42.47 -12.20
C VAL A 23 -12.01 41.36 -12.86
N GLY A 24 -12.36 41.49 -14.13
CA GLY A 24 -13.13 40.47 -14.86
C GLY A 24 -12.37 39.22 -15.26
N CYS A 25 -11.02 39.25 -15.38
CA CYS A 25 -10.22 38.09 -15.75
C CYS A 25 -9.69 37.27 -14.58
N SER A 26 -9.75 37.81 -13.35
CA SER A 26 -9.32 37.04 -12.16
C SER A 26 -10.36 36.07 -11.59
N MET A 27 -11.59 36.10 -12.08
CA MET A 27 -12.65 35.20 -11.62
C MET A 27 -12.80 33.92 -12.49
N ALA A 28 -12.05 33.78 -13.58
CA ALA A 28 -12.15 32.58 -14.46
C ALA A 28 -11.12 31.49 -14.19
N TYR A 29 -10.16 31.73 -13.29
CA TYR A 29 -9.27 30.69 -12.75
C TYR A 29 -9.55 30.51 -11.25
N GLY A 30 -10.81 30.27 -10.91
CA GLY A 30 -11.16 29.64 -9.66
C GLY A 30 -10.61 28.21 -9.71
N GLY A 31 -9.38 28.02 -9.23
CA GLY A 31 -8.87 26.71 -8.96
C GLY A 31 -9.92 25.99 -8.10
N LEU A 32 -10.42 24.87 -8.58
CA LEU A 32 -11.17 23.94 -7.78
C LEU A 32 -10.36 23.75 -6.50
N SER A 33 -10.89 24.18 -5.37
CA SER A 33 -10.26 23.99 -4.08
C SER A 33 -10.07 22.48 -3.91
N ALA A 34 -8.96 22.06 -3.32
CA ALA A 34 -8.69 20.64 -3.03
C ALA A 34 -9.88 19.95 -2.33
N GLU A 35 -10.68 20.69 -1.58
CA GLU A 35 -11.92 20.23 -0.94
C GLU A 35 -13.07 19.87 -1.92
N GLN A 36 -13.09 20.46 -3.13
CA GLN A 36 -14.11 20.10 -4.13
C GLN A 36 -13.74 18.85 -4.96
N SER A 37 -12.48 18.45 -4.95
CA SER A 37 -12.06 17.18 -5.55
C SER A 37 -12.32 15.97 -4.63
N GLU A 38 -12.50 16.17 -3.32
CA GLU A 38 -12.81 15.09 -2.36
C GLU A 38 -14.29 14.69 -2.34
N GLN A 39 -15.17 15.52 -2.88
CA GLN A 39 -16.61 15.21 -2.97
C GLN A 39 -17.05 14.79 -4.38
N MET A 40 -16.23 14.08 -5.13
CA MET A 40 -16.81 13.22 -6.15
C MET A 40 -17.63 12.15 -5.43
N ASP A 41 -18.94 12.27 -5.55
CA ASP A 41 -19.90 11.37 -4.92
C ASP A 41 -19.47 9.92 -5.10
N ALA A 42 -19.51 9.14 -4.04
CA ALA A 42 -19.21 7.71 -4.07
C ALA A 42 -20.06 6.95 -5.13
N ALA A 43 -21.13 7.58 -5.63
CA ALA A 43 -21.99 7.09 -6.70
C ALA A 43 -21.37 7.17 -8.11
N GLU A 44 -20.34 8.02 -8.33
CA GLU A 44 -19.68 8.17 -9.64
C GLU A 44 -18.40 7.32 -9.74
N ARG A 45 -17.93 6.75 -8.64
CA ARG A 45 -16.71 5.93 -8.65
C ARG A 45 -16.97 4.57 -9.25
N GLY A 46 -16.13 4.18 -10.20
CA GLY A 46 -16.15 2.85 -10.79
C GLY A 46 -15.84 1.77 -9.76
N ALA A 47 -16.33 0.56 -9.98
CA ALA A 47 -16.17 -0.57 -9.06
C ALA A 47 -14.69 -0.90 -8.75
N LEU A 48 -13.77 -0.59 -9.67
CA LEU A 48 -12.32 -0.84 -9.54
C LEU A 48 -11.48 0.40 -9.27
N ASP A 49 -12.08 1.57 -9.10
CA ASP A 49 -11.30 2.75 -8.76
C ASP A 49 -10.57 2.53 -7.41
N PRO A 50 -9.36 3.10 -7.25
CA PRO A 50 -8.62 2.98 -5.99
C PRO A 50 -9.49 3.38 -4.79
N LEU A 51 -9.32 2.67 -3.67
CA LEU A 51 -10.02 3.01 -2.44
C LEU A 51 -9.53 4.36 -1.90
N THR A 52 -10.46 5.12 -1.35
CA THR A 52 -10.08 6.25 -0.48
C THR A 52 -9.65 5.72 0.89
N PRO A 53 -8.90 6.51 1.68
CA PRO A 53 -8.56 6.16 3.06
C PRO A 53 -9.78 5.86 3.93
N ASP A 54 -10.89 6.58 3.71
CA ASP A 54 -12.15 6.37 4.43
C ASP A 54 -12.82 5.06 4.04
N GLU A 55 -12.82 4.71 2.75
CA GLU A 55 -13.33 3.42 2.26
C GLU A 55 -12.50 2.24 2.77
N GLU A 56 -11.17 2.37 2.78
CA GLU A 56 -10.26 1.37 3.35
C GLU A 56 -10.56 1.15 4.84
N SER A 57 -10.65 2.24 5.61
CA SER A 57 -10.96 2.21 7.03
C SER A 57 -12.35 1.65 7.31
N ALA A 58 -13.34 1.98 6.48
CA ALA A 58 -14.69 1.45 6.59
C ALA A 58 -14.72 -0.06 6.31
N ALA A 59 -14.06 -0.51 5.23
CA ALA A 59 -13.98 -1.92 4.87
C ALA A 59 -13.32 -2.75 5.98
N GLU A 60 -12.19 -2.25 6.53
CA GLU A 60 -11.52 -2.91 7.66
C GLU A 60 -12.42 -3.01 8.88
N ARG A 61 -13.09 -1.93 9.26
CA ARG A 61 -14.01 -1.92 10.42
C ARG A 61 -15.16 -2.90 10.24
N ILE A 62 -15.78 -2.93 9.05
CA ILE A 62 -16.86 -3.87 8.73
C ILE A 62 -16.35 -5.32 8.82
N ALA A 63 -15.20 -5.62 8.20
CA ALA A 63 -14.59 -6.94 8.25
C ALA A 63 -14.32 -7.40 9.69
N ARG A 64 -13.71 -6.54 10.52
CA ARG A 64 -13.39 -6.86 11.92
C ARG A 64 -14.63 -7.04 12.80
N SER A 65 -15.75 -6.40 12.45
CA SER A 65 -16.99 -6.51 13.21
C SER A 65 -17.75 -7.82 12.98
N ASP A 66 -17.49 -8.51 11.85
CA ASP A 66 -18.19 -9.74 11.47
C ASP A 66 -17.90 -10.89 12.45
N LYS A 67 -18.96 -11.62 12.82
CA LYS A 67 -18.88 -12.73 13.77
C LYS A 67 -17.94 -13.84 13.31
N ARG A 68 -17.96 -14.18 12.01
CA ARG A 68 -17.12 -15.23 11.43
C ARG A 68 -15.64 -14.85 11.50
N VAL A 69 -15.30 -13.58 11.30
CA VAL A 69 -13.95 -13.05 11.44
C VAL A 69 -13.49 -13.13 12.90
N LYS A 70 -14.37 -12.74 13.85
CA LYS A 70 -14.10 -12.87 15.29
C LYS A 70 -13.91 -14.33 15.73
N GLU A 71 -14.63 -15.26 15.14
CA GLU A 71 -14.46 -16.70 15.39
C GLU A 71 -13.10 -17.22 14.92
N ILE A 72 -12.56 -16.70 13.79
CA ILE A 72 -11.24 -17.07 13.27
C ILE A 72 -10.11 -16.53 14.16
N PHE A 73 -10.22 -15.27 14.58
CA PHE A 73 -9.12 -14.59 15.25
C PHE A 73 -9.23 -14.51 16.78
N GLY A 74 -10.43 -14.65 17.32
CA GLY A 74 -10.72 -14.36 18.73
C GLY A 74 -10.56 -12.87 19.02
N GLU A 75 -10.21 -12.53 20.26
CA GLU A 75 -10.00 -11.15 20.73
C GLU A 75 -8.55 -10.65 20.54
N ARG A 76 -7.73 -11.41 19.82
CA ARG A 76 -6.30 -11.07 19.63
C ARG A 76 -6.14 -10.01 18.58
N GLU A 77 -5.02 -9.31 18.66
CA GLU A 77 -4.62 -8.31 17.68
C GLU A 77 -4.47 -8.93 16.28
N VAL A 78 -5.05 -8.25 15.30
CA VAL A 78 -5.06 -8.65 13.89
C VAL A 78 -4.54 -7.49 13.06
N ARG A 79 -3.66 -7.77 12.11
CA ARG A 79 -3.13 -6.75 11.19
C ARG A 79 -3.97 -6.71 9.91
N LEU A 80 -4.21 -5.53 9.38
CA LEU A 80 -4.66 -5.34 8.01
C LEU A 80 -3.45 -5.59 7.08
N VAL A 81 -3.60 -6.55 6.18
CA VAL A 81 -2.58 -6.86 5.15
C VAL A 81 -2.85 -6.05 3.89
N SER A 82 -4.08 -6.09 3.42
CA SER A 82 -4.52 -5.34 2.24
C SER A 82 -6.02 -5.09 2.24
N ALA A 83 -6.42 -4.00 1.59
CA ALA A 83 -7.79 -3.73 1.19
C ALA A 83 -7.76 -3.32 -0.28
N THR A 84 -8.42 -4.07 -1.16
CA THR A 84 -8.40 -3.84 -2.61
C THR A 84 -9.80 -3.96 -3.20
N PRO A 85 -10.20 -3.07 -4.13
CA PRO A 85 -11.47 -3.21 -4.82
C PRO A 85 -11.43 -4.45 -5.73
N VAL A 86 -12.51 -5.21 -5.78
CA VAL A 86 -12.62 -6.42 -6.59
C VAL A 86 -13.89 -6.42 -7.41
N LEU A 87 -13.78 -6.94 -8.64
CA LEU A 87 -14.94 -7.27 -9.47
C LEU A 87 -15.36 -8.71 -9.21
N ILE A 88 -16.64 -8.87 -8.91
CA ILE A 88 -17.25 -10.20 -8.85
C ILE A 88 -17.73 -10.57 -10.23
N LYS A 89 -17.20 -11.67 -10.79
CA LYS A 89 -17.64 -12.18 -12.09
C LYS A 89 -19.02 -12.80 -11.97
N GLN A 90 -19.87 -12.54 -12.96
CA GLN A 90 -21.14 -13.23 -13.08
C GLN A 90 -20.89 -14.75 -13.13
N GLY A 91 -21.55 -15.49 -12.23
CA GLY A 91 -21.42 -16.95 -12.14
C GLY A 91 -20.61 -17.46 -10.94
N GLU A 92 -19.86 -16.60 -10.24
CA GLU A 92 -19.38 -16.93 -8.90
C GLU A 92 -20.55 -16.81 -7.93
N SER A 93 -20.86 -17.91 -7.24
CA SER A 93 -22.05 -18.09 -6.37
C SER A 93 -22.02 -17.22 -5.10
N LEU A 94 -21.88 -15.92 -5.28
CA LEU A 94 -22.13 -14.93 -4.23
C LEU A 94 -23.55 -14.40 -4.41
N GLU A 95 -24.53 -15.18 -3.96
CA GLU A 95 -25.97 -15.01 -4.17
C GLU A 95 -26.57 -13.62 -3.83
N LYS A 96 -25.75 -12.65 -3.42
CA LYS A 96 -26.22 -11.35 -2.92
C LYS A 96 -25.44 -10.14 -3.42
N ILE A 97 -24.50 -10.27 -4.35
CA ILE A 97 -23.70 -9.14 -4.80
C ILE A 97 -24.05 -8.82 -6.26
N ASP A 98 -24.61 -7.63 -6.47
CA ASP A 98 -24.77 -7.05 -7.79
C ASP A 98 -23.38 -6.67 -8.35
N VAL A 99 -23.12 -6.99 -9.62
CA VAL A 99 -21.86 -6.72 -10.33
C VAL A 99 -21.47 -5.23 -10.37
N HIS A 100 -22.41 -4.35 -10.11
CA HIS A 100 -22.19 -2.90 -10.04
C HIS A 100 -21.88 -2.40 -8.62
N GLN A 101 -21.93 -3.27 -7.61
CA GLN A 101 -21.66 -2.87 -6.24
C GLN A 101 -20.15 -2.77 -5.97
N ARG A 102 -19.76 -1.76 -5.18
CA ARG A 102 -18.40 -1.58 -4.76
C ARG A 102 -18.03 -2.58 -3.66
N VAL A 103 -17.29 -3.60 -4.06
CA VAL A 103 -16.84 -4.69 -3.18
C VAL A 103 -15.35 -4.57 -2.93
N VAL A 104 -14.95 -4.74 -1.68
CA VAL A 104 -13.56 -4.69 -1.23
C VAL A 104 -13.16 -6.05 -0.69
N GLU A 105 -12.05 -6.59 -1.20
CA GLU A 105 -11.35 -7.70 -0.57
C GLU A 105 -10.47 -7.16 0.53
N VAL A 106 -10.73 -7.56 1.77
CA VAL A 106 -9.92 -7.25 2.94
C VAL A 106 -9.19 -8.51 3.36
N VAL A 107 -7.86 -8.45 3.43
CA VAL A 107 -7.04 -9.54 3.96
C VAL A 107 -6.54 -9.15 5.34
N LEU A 108 -6.88 -9.98 6.31
CA LEU A 108 -6.48 -9.84 7.71
C LEU A 108 -5.53 -10.96 8.10
N PHE A 109 -4.57 -10.67 8.99
CA PHE A 109 -3.59 -11.64 9.44
C PHE A 109 -3.28 -11.49 10.92
N ARG A 110 -3.17 -12.62 11.61
CA ARG A 110 -2.65 -12.73 12.96
C ARG A 110 -1.35 -13.55 12.92
N PRO A 111 -0.23 -13.02 13.45
CA PRO A 111 1.07 -13.70 13.38
C PRO A 111 1.23 -14.83 14.41
N GLU A 112 0.53 -14.80 15.55
CA GLU A 112 0.71 -15.80 16.63
C GLU A 112 -0.63 -16.23 17.25
N PRO A 113 -1.09 -17.49 17.01
CA PRO A 113 -0.65 -18.41 15.96
C PRO A 113 -1.00 -17.86 14.59
N GLU A 114 -0.18 -18.20 13.61
CA GLU A 114 -0.35 -17.72 12.24
C GLU A 114 -1.68 -18.17 11.64
N VAL A 115 -2.54 -17.22 11.33
CA VAL A 115 -3.80 -17.44 10.63
C VAL A 115 -4.20 -16.19 9.85
N GLY A 116 -4.75 -16.39 8.66
CA GLY A 116 -5.30 -15.33 7.84
C GLY A 116 -6.79 -15.47 7.60
N ALA A 117 -7.41 -14.38 7.15
CA ALA A 117 -8.74 -14.39 6.60
C ALA A 117 -8.83 -13.45 5.39
N ARG A 118 -9.54 -13.89 4.36
CA ARG A 118 -9.99 -13.08 3.23
C ARG A 118 -11.46 -12.78 3.46
N VAL A 119 -11.80 -11.49 3.42
CA VAL A 119 -13.15 -11.01 3.72
C VAL A 119 -13.63 -10.16 2.54
N LEU A 120 -14.74 -10.51 1.92
CA LEU A 120 -15.39 -9.69 0.92
C LEU A 120 -16.40 -8.77 1.58
N VAL A 121 -16.16 -7.47 1.51
CA VAL A 121 -16.97 -6.43 2.11
C VAL A 121 -17.71 -5.66 1.03
N ASN A 122 -19.03 -5.60 1.14
CA ASN A 122 -19.86 -4.73 0.32
C ASN A 122 -20.00 -3.37 1.03
N LEU A 123 -19.32 -2.35 0.50
CA LEU A 123 -19.35 -1.02 1.10
C LEU A 123 -20.72 -0.36 1.04
N ALA A 124 -21.46 -0.55 -0.06
CA ALA A 124 -22.78 0.04 -0.23
C ALA A 124 -23.81 -0.50 0.77
N GLN A 125 -23.67 -1.77 1.15
CA GLN A 125 -24.58 -2.44 2.08
C GLN A 125 -24.04 -2.46 3.53
N ASN A 126 -22.84 -1.97 3.77
CA ASN A 126 -22.16 -2.06 5.07
C ASN A 126 -22.13 -3.50 5.63
N SER A 127 -21.87 -4.48 4.79
CA SER A 127 -22.01 -5.89 5.13
C SER A 127 -20.86 -6.74 4.61
N VAL A 128 -20.62 -7.89 5.28
CA VAL A 128 -19.66 -8.90 4.82
C VAL A 128 -20.38 -9.96 4.00
N ALA A 129 -20.00 -10.05 2.73
CA ALA A 129 -20.55 -11.02 1.78
C ALA A 129 -19.95 -12.42 1.97
N ASN A 130 -18.63 -12.49 2.12
CA ASN A 130 -17.91 -13.76 2.30
C ASN A 130 -16.77 -13.65 3.29
N VAL A 131 -16.46 -14.75 3.98
CA VAL A 131 -15.28 -14.91 4.84
C VAL A 131 -14.65 -16.26 4.52
N GLU A 132 -13.39 -16.23 4.14
CA GLU A 132 -12.57 -17.41 3.88
C GLU A 132 -11.39 -17.41 4.86
N ARG A 133 -11.17 -18.52 5.56
CA ARG A 133 -9.97 -18.71 6.37
C ARG A 133 -8.79 -19.04 5.46
N LEU A 134 -7.70 -18.35 5.62
CA LEU A 134 -6.46 -18.55 4.87
C LEU A 134 -5.42 -19.27 5.72
N ASP A 135 -4.70 -20.20 5.10
CA ASP A 135 -3.40 -20.65 5.60
C ASP A 135 -2.42 -19.48 5.58
N SER A 136 -1.51 -19.43 6.56
CA SER A 136 -0.54 -18.32 6.67
C SER A 136 0.26 -18.08 5.38
N ARG A 137 0.56 -19.12 4.63
CA ARG A 137 1.27 -19.04 3.33
C ARG A 137 0.45 -18.42 2.20
N GLN A 138 -0.88 -18.39 2.32
CA GLN A 138 -1.77 -17.74 1.36
C GLN A 138 -1.88 -16.24 1.59
N VAL A 139 -1.48 -15.79 2.79
CA VAL A 139 -1.50 -14.38 3.15
C VAL A 139 -0.35 -13.65 2.44
N PRO A 140 -0.60 -12.57 1.71
CA PRO A 140 0.44 -11.75 1.11
C PRO A 140 1.44 -11.23 2.14
N PHE A 141 2.68 -11.01 1.72
CA PHE A 141 3.67 -10.35 2.55
C PHE A 141 3.49 -8.83 2.50
N THR A 142 3.66 -8.21 3.65
CA THR A 142 3.60 -6.75 3.80
C THR A 142 5.01 -6.14 3.84
N PRO A 143 5.14 -4.81 3.67
CA PRO A 143 6.40 -4.13 3.93
C PRO A 143 6.93 -4.35 5.37
N ASP A 144 6.03 -4.51 6.34
CA ASP A 144 6.41 -4.82 7.73
C ASP A 144 7.02 -6.22 7.85
N ASP A 145 6.44 -7.23 7.17
CA ASP A 145 7.03 -8.58 7.12
C ASP A 145 8.44 -8.55 6.50
N LEU A 146 8.64 -7.75 5.46
CA LEU A 146 9.96 -7.58 4.84
C LEU A 146 10.94 -6.88 5.79
N ASN A 147 10.47 -5.87 6.52
CA ASN A 147 11.28 -5.21 7.54
C ASN A 147 11.66 -6.17 8.68
N ASP A 148 10.71 -6.95 9.18
CA ASP A 148 10.96 -7.96 10.21
C ASP A 148 11.99 -9.01 9.72
N ALA A 149 11.85 -9.48 8.48
CA ALA A 149 12.82 -10.39 7.86
C ALA A 149 14.20 -9.76 7.77
N PHE A 150 14.30 -8.50 7.35
CA PHE A 150 15.57 -7.79 7.25
C PHE A 150 16.20 -7.57 8.64
N GLN A 151 15.43 -7.19 9.65
CA GLN A 151 15.93 -7.04 11.01
C GLN A 151 16.42 -8.38 11.60
N LEU A 152 15.78 -9.50 11.27
CA LEU A 152 16.28 -10.83 11.62
C LEU A 152 17.59 -11.13 10.91
N ALA A 153 17.66 -10.87 9.61
CA ALA A 153 18.88 -11.08 8.82
C ALA A 153 20.07 -10.27 9.32
N LEU A 154 19.84 -8.99 9.72
CA LEU A 154 20.90 -8.14 10.28
C LEU A 154 21.49 -8.66 11.60
N ARG A 155 20.80 -9.53 12.33
CA ARG A 155 21.33 -10.16 13.55
C ARG A 155 22.20 -11.38 13.26
N ASP A 156 22.14 -11.93 12.05
CA ASP A 156 22.94 -13.08 11.66
C ASP A 156 24.39 -12.67 11.37
N PRO A 157 25.41 -13.27 12.04
CA PRO A 157 26.81 -12.90 11.85
C PRO A 157 27.33 -13.12 10.43
N GLN A 158 26.78 -14.09 9.67
CA GLN A 158 27.21 -14.34 8.31
C GLN A 158 26.69 -13.25 7.36
N VAL A 159 25.46 -12.76 7.58
CA VAL A 159 24.91 -11.63 6.85
C VAL A 159 25.69 -10.35 7.15
N GLN A 160 25.96 -10.07 8.43
CA GLN A 160 26.77 -8.92 8.83
C GLN A 160 28.16 -8.96 8.20
N LYS A 161 28.83 -10.13 8.23
CA LYS A 161 30.15 -10.31 7.61
C LYS A 161 30.12 -10.09 6.10
N ALA A 162 29.06 -10.53 5.41
CA ALA A 162 28.93 -10.41 3.96
C ALA A 162 28.63 -8.98 3.51
N LEU A 163 27.79 -8.24 4.26
CA LEU A 163 27.44 -6.85 3.98
C LEU A 163 28.50 -5.85 4.49
N GLY A 164 29.35 -6.26 5.45
CA GLY A 164 30.41 -5.44 6.03
C GLY A 164 29.88 -4.23 6.81
N SER A 165 30.67 -3.14 6.81
CA SER A 165 30.33 -1.90 7.53
C SER A 165 29.07 -1.20 7.00
N GLU A 166 28.63 -1.56 5.80
CA GLU A 166 27.44 -0.96 5.17
C GLU A 166 26.12 -1.65 5.54
N ALA A 167 26.16 -2.74 6.33
CA ALA A 167 24.96 -3.48 6.71
C ALA A 167 23.83 -2.58 7.25
N GLN A 168 24.20 -1.56 8.02
CA GLN A 168 23.27 -0.60 8.64
C GLN A 168 22.74 0.47 7.67
N SER A 169 23.34 0.61 6.49
CA SER A 169 22.92 1.60 5.50
C SER A 169 21.81 1.08 4.56
N PHE A 170 21.52 -0.23 4.62
CA PHE A 170 20.43 -0.80 3.85
C PHE A 170 19.07 -0.48 4.49
N HIS A 171 18.07 -0.19 3.65
CA HIS A 171 16.71 0.05 4.05
C HIS A 171 15.74 -0.77 3.20
N VAL A 172 14.56 -1.04 3.74
CA VAL A 172 13.54 -1.85 3.07
C VAL A 172 12.81 -1.02 2.02
N GLN A 173 12.69 -1.54 0.81
CA GLN A 173 11.94 -0.91 -0.26
C GLN A 173 10.42 -0.89 0.06
N GLY A 174 9.78 0.24 -0.16
CA GLY A 174 8.32 0.36 -0.04
C GLY A 174 7.80 0.59 1.38
N GLN A 175 8.66 0.94 2.34
CA GLN A 175 8.18 1.43 3.63
C GLN A 175 7.32 2.68 3.46
N ARG A 176 6.15 2.69 4.12
CA ARG A 176 5.30 3.89 4.20
C ARG A 176 6.13 5.01 4.82
N ASN A 177 6.18 6.16 4.16
CA ASN A 177 6.95 7.37 4.54
C ASN A 177 8.41 7.44 4.09
N MET A 178 8.92 6.48 3.29
CA MET A 178 10.19 6.70 2.60
C MET A 178 9.95 7.19 1.17
N PRO A 179 10.70 8.22 0.72
CA PRO A 179 10.69 8.61 -0.69
C PRO A 179 11.15 7.41 -1.55
N PRO A 180 10.77 7.37 -2.84
CA PRO A 180 11.30 6.36 -3.75
C PRO A 180 12.82 6.32 -3.64
N ALA A 181 13.38 5.12 -3.45
CA ALA A 181 14.83 4.93 -3.27
C ALA A 181 15.59 5.57 -4.44
N ALA A 182 16.48 6.50 -4.13
CA ALA A 182 17.36 7.08 -5.13
C ALA A 182 18.30 6.00 -5.70
N ALA A 183 18.76 6.19 -6.93
CA ALA A 183 19.65 5.23 -7.61
C ALA A 183 20.97 4.97 -6.83
N SER A 184 21.33 5.84 -5.89
CA SER A 184 22.52 5.73 -5.04
C SER A 184 22.29 5.03 -3.70
N GLU A 185 21.06 4.60 -3.40
CA GLU A 185 20.73 4.07 -2.08
C GLU A 185 20.93 2.55 -2.00
N ASN A 186 21.23 2.08 -0.78
CA ASN A 186 21.32 0.67 -0.46
C ASN A 186 19.92 0.15 -0.05
N VAL A 187 19.37 -0.74 -0.86
CA VAL A 187 17.98 -1.19 -0.72
C VAL A 187 17.88 -2.69 -0.54
N VAL A 188 16.98 -3.11 0.33
CA VAL A 188 16.57 -4.51 0.48
C VAL A 188 15.18 -4.71 -0.10
N SER A 189 15.04 -5.72 -0.95
CA SER A 189 13.77 -6.24 -1.43
C SER A 189 13.64 -7.71 -1.06
N GLY A 190 12.41 -8.23 -1.05
CA GLY A 190 12.15 -9.63 -0.71
C GLY A 190 11.20 -10.28 -1.70
N LEU A 191 11.42 -11.57 -1.96
CA LEU A 191 10.50 -12.39 -2.70
C LEU A 191 9.99 -13.54 -1.83
N PRO A 192 8.67 -13.82 -1.85
CA PRO A 192 8.12 -15.00 -1.22
C PRO A 192 8.75 -16.28 -1.78
N ILE A 193 9.20 -17.17 -0.92
CA ILE A 193 9.67 -18.51 -1.31
C ILE A 193 8.63 -19.54 -0.88
N ARG A 194 8.37 -20.47 -1.78
CA ARG A 194 7.60 -21.69 -1.52
C ARG A 194 8.38 -22.89 -2.00
N SER A 195 8.72 -23.78 -1.10
CA SER A 195 9.36 -25.02 -1.45
C SER A 195 8.33 -26.12 -1.71
N SER A 196 8.58 -26.95 -2.72
CA SER A 196 7.82 -28.17 -2.97
C SER A 196 8.38 -29.37 -2.18
N ASP A 197 9.59 -29.25 -1.63
CA ASP A 197 10.17 -30.29 -0.77
C ASP A 197 9.52 -30.25 0.62
N PRO A 198 8.82 -31.32 1.05
CA PRO A 198 8.17 -31.36 2.36
C PRO A 198 9.16 -31.33 3.55
N LYS A 199 10.45 -31.55 3.31
CA LYS A 199 11.52 -31.45 4.31
C LYS A 199 12.03 -30.01 4.50
N ASP A 200 11.83 -29.17 3.52
CA ASP A 200 12.18 -27.76 3.60
C ASP A 200 11.15 -27.03 4.46
N PRO A 201 11.57 -26.29 5.50
CA PRO A 201 10.65 -25.48 6.32
C PRO A 201 9.75 -24.55 5.48
N CYS A 202 10.26 -23.98 4.41
CA CYS A 202 9.51 -23.08 3.52
C CYS A 202 8.37 -23.76 2.73
N SER A 203 8.24 -25.11 2.84
CA SER A 203 7.06 -25.83 2.37
C SER A 203 5.83 -25.61 3.26
N LYS A 204 6.03 -25.21 4.53
CA LYS A 204 4.98 -25.03 5.55
C LYS A 204 4.98 -23.64 6.18
N HIS A 205 6.11 -22.96 6.18
CA HIS A 205 6.33 -21.67 6.82
C HIS A 205 6.27 -20.52 5.83
N ARG A 206 6.15 -19.31 6.36
CA ARG A 206 6.28 -18.07 5.60
C ARG A 206 7.75 -17.72 5.47
N CYS A 207 8.28 -17.86 4.27
CA CYS A 207 9.68 -17.57 3.99
C CYS A 207 9.83 -16.46 2.94
N LEU A 208 10.84 -15.60 3.17
CA LEU A 208 11.28 -14.55 2.25
C LEU A 208 12.74 -14.79 1.85
N GLN A 209 13.05 -14.67 0.57
CA GLN A 209 14.42 -14.50 0.10
C GLN A 209 14.70 -13.00 -0.01
N LEU A 210 15.75 -12.53 0.65
CA LEU A 210 16.18 -11.15 0.62
C LEU A 210 17.18 -10.92 -0.50
N PHE A 211 17.01 -9.79 -1.19
CA PHE A 211 17.90 -9.30 -2.23
C PHE A 211 18.43 -7.94 -1.82
N PHE A 212 19.73 -7.81 -1.85
CA PHE A 212 20.43 -6.58 -1.51
C PHE A 212 20.85 -5.87 -2.78
N ARG A 213 20.55 -4.59 -2.88
CA ARG A 213 20.92 -3.73 -4.00
C ARG A 213 21.75 -2.56 -3.48
N ARG A 214 22.90 -2.33 -4.09
CA ARG A 214 23.77 -1.18 -3.84
C ARG A 214 23.73 -0.27 -5.05
N GLY A 215 23.11 0.89 -4.90
CA GLY A 215 22.86 1.75 -6.04
C GLY A 215 21.98 1.05 -7.09
N THR A 216 22.52 0.82 -8.29
CA THR A 216 21.85 0.09 -9.38
C THR A 216 22.11 -1.41 -9.38
N ASP A 217 23.12 -1.89 -8.63
CA ASP A 217 23.64 -3.25 -8.74
C ASP A 217 23.09 -4.16 -7.64
N PHE A 218 22.53 -5.29 -8.05
CA PHE A 218 22.18 -6.34 -7.12
C PHE A 218 23.43 -7.09 -6.68
N LEU A 219 23.55 -7.29 -5.36
CA LEU A 219 24.60 -8.12 -4.81
C LEU A 219 24.27 -9.59 -5.10
N SER A 220 25.22 -10.30 -5.70
CA SER A 220 25.08 -11.74 -5.99
C SER A 220 25.17 -12.59 -4.71
N GLU A 221 25.77 -12.04 -3.67
CA GLU A 221 25.95 -12.63 -2.33
C GLU A 221 25.77 -11.53 -1.26
N PRO A 222 25.24 -11.86 -0.07
CA PRO A 222 24.77 -13.20 0.36
C PRO A 222 23.38 -13.54 -0.22
N VAL A 223 23.11 -14.83 -0.44
CA VAL A 223 21.73 -15.33 -0.66
C VAL A 223 21.14 -15.63 0.71
N VAL A 224 20.19 -14.81 1.14
CA VAL A 224 19.61 -14.90 2.48
C VAL A 224 18.15 -15.32 2.38
N THR A 225 17.81 -16.40 3.04
CA THR A 225 16.42 -16.86 3.23
C THR A 225 16.03 -16.67 4.69
N VAL A 226 14.91 -16.02 4.92
CA VAL A 226 14.37 -15.81 6.26
C VAL A 226 13.04 -16.52 6.41
N ASP A 227 12.98 -17.45 7.36
CA ASP A 227 11.78 -18.09 7.84
C ASP A 227 11.15 -17.22 8.93
N LEU A 228 10.09 -16.50 8.61
CA LEU A 228 9.41 -15.60 9.54
C LEU A 228 8.63 -16.36 10.61
N THR A 229 8.14 -17.56 10.29
CA THR A 229 7.41 -18.41 11.23
C THR A 229 8.32 -18.94 12.33
N ALA A 230 9.49 -19.49 11.95
CA ALA A 230 10.47 -20.01 12.89
C ALA A 230 11.46 -18.94 13.40
N LYS A 231 11.42 -17.71 12.87
CA LYS A 231 12.38 -16.63 13.15
C LYS A 231 13.83 -17.07 12.90
N HIS A 232 14.04 -17.81 11.81
CA HIS A 232 15.33 -18.40 11.46
C HIS A 232 15.88 -17.80 10.15
N VAL A 233 17.20 -17.61 10.12
CA VAL A 233 17.94 -17.10 8.96
C VAL A 233 18.83 -18.17 8.40
N SER A 234 18.77 -18.39 7.09
CA SER A 234 19.65 -19.28 6.34
C SER A 234 20.44 -18.49 5.32
N VAL A 235 21.75 -18.66 5.31
CA VAL A 235 22.67 -17.95 4.40
C VAL A 235 23.37 -18.97 3.51
N GLU A 236 23.09 -18.89 2.22
CA GLU A 236 23.77 -19.71 1.24
C GLU A 236 24.90 -18.92 0.59
N ARG A 237 26.07 -19.57 0.46
CA ARG A 237 27.19 -19.09 -0.35
C ARG A 237 27.19 -19.85 -1.67
N ARG A 238 27.09 -19.16 -2.77
CA ARG A 238 27.35 -19.80 -4.07
C ARG A 238 28.81 -20.29 -4.07
N LYS A 239 28.99 -21.59 -4.19
CA LYS A 239 30.32 -22.12 -4.45
C LYS A 239 30.77 -21.56 -5.80
N SER A 240 31.78 -20.69 -5.79
CA SER A 240 32.45 -20.26 -7.02
C SER A 240 32.94 -21.53 -7.75
N LYS A 241 32.41 -21.77 -8.95
CA LYS A 241 32.94 -22.78 -9.85
C LYS A 241 34.24 -22.31 -10.43
#